data_3accf4fc4498fd8da5130ecf3b9d797c
#
_entry.id   3accf4fc4498fd8da5130ecf3b9d797c
#
_cell.length_a   1.000
_cell.length_b   1.000
_cell.length_c   1.000
_cell.angle_alpha   90.00
_cell.angle_beta   90.00
_cell.angle_gamma   90.00
#
_symmetry.space_group_name_H-M   'P 1'
#
loop_
_entity.id
_entity.type
_entity.pdbx_description
1 polymer ?
#
loop_
_entity_poly.entity_id
_entity_poly.type
_entity_poly.pdbx_seq_one_letter_code
_entity_poly.pdbx_strand_id
1 'polypeptide(L)'
;GKAIVPATDAALWYQPYMTIATEMGFTQKAGGTVEVPATRGMIAQMLYDAKDVKTLDSTGKVSDKSVLQDKLGSTKVTGIIISNDKTSLSSPDTRTRDNEIEILTREDGKEKVYTYTISNNSYKNWIGYQVDLYYTEERSDNNRILTSASKKNTKEITVEAKDIIREDSTESSIKYYPDSKSNAKSLSISSENVVIYNDKLYGNTADSSKFDADMLPVVGKVTLLDVKGSGSYDVIKIDSYEVFFASAVTTSDYTVSDRICGDPRDVKLNVNDSSAELKITDT
;
A
#
# COMPACT_ATOMS: atom_id res chain seq x y z
N GLY A 1 17.98 -29.00 -3.21
CA GLY A 1 17.11 -29.70 -2.27
C GLY A 1 17.89 -30.75 -1.48
N LYS A 2 17.62 -30.86 -0.17
CA LYS A 2 18.20 -31.93 0.64
C LYS A 2 17.43 -33.21 0.35
N ALA A 3 18.14 -34.30 0.10
CA ALA A 3 17.53 -35.64 -0.01
C ALA A 3 16.96 -36.06 1.35
N ILE A 4 15.75 -36.58 1.33
CA ILE A 4 15.14 -37.16 2.52
C ILE A 4 15.74 -38.58 2.68
N VAL A 5 16.47 -38.79 3.76
CA VAL A 5 16.96 -40.11 4.13
C VAL A 5 15.84 -40.81 4.88
N PRO A 6 15.36 -41.98 4.41
CA PRO A 6 14.30 -42.70 5.10
C PRO A 6 14.69 -43.05 6.55
N ALA A 7 13.71 -43.02 7.45
CA ALA A 7 13.92 -43.47 8.82
C ALA A 7 14.21 -44.99 8.81
N THR A 8 15.14 -45.40 9.66
CA THR A 8 15.47 -46.82 9.86
C THR A 8 14.39 -47.55 10.67
N ASP A 9 13.63 -46.82 11.48
CA ASP A 9 12.51 -47.29 12.26
C ASP A 9 11.19 -46.87 11.61
N ALA A 10 10.34 -47.80 11.23
CA ALA A 10 9.04 -47.54 10.62
C ALA A 10 8.09 -46.73 11.53
N ALA A 11 8.25 -46.83 12.87
CA ALA A 11 7.47 -46.05 13.83
C ALA A 11 7.84 -44.56 13.80
N LEU A 12 9.01 -44.21 13.27
CA LEU A 12 9.55 -42.84 13.21
C LEU A 12 9.61 -42.31 11.77
N TRP A 13 8.81 -42.83 10.86
CA TRP A 13 8.80 -42.52 9.42
C TRP A 13 8.71 -40.99 9.14
N TYR A 14 8.05 -40.25 10.02
CA TYR A 14 7.84 -38.79 9.89
C TYR A 14 9.09 -37.96 10.24
N GLN A 15 10.03 -38.49 11.04
CA GLN A 15 11.17 -37.73 11.54
C GLN A 15 12.01 -37.08 10.44
N PRO A 16 12.38 -37.76 9.34
CA PRO A 16 13.16 -37.15 8.27
C PRO A 16 12.44 -35.95 7.64
N TYR A 17 11.12 -36.03 7.51
CA TYR A 17 10.29 -34.93 6.95
C TYR A 17 10.21 -33.77 7.91
N MET A 18 10.00 -34.04 9.20
CA MET A 18 9.96 -33.00 10.24
C MET A 18 11.28 -32.27 10.39
N THR A 19 12.40 -32.99 10.32
CA THR A 19 13.75 -32.43 10.37
C THR A 19 13.91 -31.40 9.22
N ILE A 20 13.61 -31.83 7.98
CA ILE A 20 13.73 -30.94 6.83
C ILE A 20 12.75 -29.77 6.91
N ALA A 21 11.49 -30.01 7.30
CA ALA A 21 10.50 -28.94 7.45
C ALA A 21 10.94 -27.91 8.50
N THR A 22 11.56 -28.33 9.59
CA THR A 22 12.10 -27.46 10.63
C THR A 22 13.33 -26.69 10.14
N GLU A 23 14.26 -27.34 9.46
CA GLU A 23 15.44 -26.69 8.87
C GLU A 23 15.04 -25.64 7.80
N MET A 24 13.96 -25.89 7.07
CA MET A 24 13.42 -24.93 6.09
C MET A 24 12.50 -23.87 6.70
N GLY A 25 12.26 -23.91 8.00
CA GLY A 25 11.49 -22.91 8.73
C GLY A 25 9.96 -23.09 8.67
N PHE A 26 9.44 -24.20 8.10
CA PHE A 26 7.98 -24.39 7.94
C PHE A 26 7.24 -24.65 9.25
N THR A 27 7.93 -25.09 10.28
CA THR A 27 7.33 -25.47 11.56
C THR A 27 7.54 -24.45 12.66
N GLN A 28 8.44 -23.49 12.49
CA GLN A 28 8.86 -22.56 13.57
C GLN A 28 7.70 -21.69 14.10
N LYS A 29 6.84 -21.21 13.21
CA LYS A 29 5.69 -20.37 13.58
C LYS A 29 4.39 -21.15 13.73
N ALA A 30 4.32 -22.32 13.12
CA ALA A 30 3.12 -23.13 13.16
C ALA A 30 2.88 -23.75 14.55
N GLY A 31 3.94 -24.00 15.29
CA GLY A 31 3.89 -24.70 16.59
C GLY A 31 3.42 -26.15 16.45
N GLY A 32 3.16 -26.80 17.57
CA GLY A 32 2.65 -28.15 17.62
C GLY A 32 3.72 -29.22 17.79
N THR A 33 3.26 -30.44 18.09
CA THR A 33 4.07 -31.63 18.21
C THR A 33 3.53 -32.70 17.29
N VAL A 34 4.34 -33.73 16.98
CA VAL A 34 3.96 -34.82 16.10
C VAL A 34 2.81 -35.69 16.63
N GLU A 35 2.57 -35.61 17.94
CA GLU A 35 1.54 -36.42 18.62
C GLU A 35 0.17 -35.73 18.66
N VAL A 36 0.11 -34.45 18.30
CA VAL A 36 -1.13 -33.65 18.34
C VAL A 36 -1.60 -33.37 16.93
N PRO A 37 -2.88 -33.64 16.59
CA PRO A 37 -3.41 -33.30 15.28
C PRO A 37 -3.20 -31.81 14.95
N ALA A 38 -2.71 -31.53 13.74
CA ALA A 38 -2.49 -30.18 13.29
C ALA A 38 -3.82 -29.41 13.15
N THR A 39 -3.89 -28.21 13.72
CA THR A 39 -5.04 -27.34 13.53
C THR A 39 -5.03 -26.73 12.12
N ARG A 40 -6.18 -26.22 11.67
CA ARG A 40 -6.28 -25.50 10.38
C ARG A 40 -5.32 -24.29 10.33
N GLY A 41 -5.14 -23.60 11.46
CA GLY A 41 -4.22 -22.47 11.57
C GLY A 41 -2.76 -22.91 11.40
N MET A 42 -2.35 -24.00 12.00
CA MET A 42 -0.99 -24.57 11.84
C MET A 42 -0.72 -24.95 10.39
N ILE A 43 -1.67 -25.61 9.72
CA ILE A 43 -1.53 -25.98 8.30
C ILE A 43 -1.42 -24.72 7.43
N ALA A 44 -2.28 -23.72 7.65
CA ALA A 44 -2.24 -22.47 6.92
C ALA A 44 -0.90 -21.74 7.10
N GLN A 45 -0.33 -21.74 8.31
CA GLN A 45 0.97 -21.13 8.59
C GLN A 45 2.10 -21.90 7.88
N MET A 46 2.09 -23.22 7.91
CA MET A 46 3.08 -24.05 7.19
C MET A 46 3.04 -23.80 5.67
N LEU A 47 1.84 -23.73 5.09
CA LEU A 47 1.67 -23.42 3.66
C LEU A 47 2.16 -22.02 3.33
N TYR A 48 1.86 -21.04 4.20
CA TYR A 48 2.35 -19.68 4.04
C TYR A 48 3.88 -19.61 4.08
N ASP A 49 4.52 -20.31 5.01
CA ASP A 49 5.98 -20.32 5.13
C ASP A 49 6.65 -21.08 3.95
N ALA A 50 5.95 -22.08 3.38
CA ALA A 50 6.43 -22.88 2.25
C ALA A 50 6.24 -22.23 0.87
N LYS A 51 5.39 -21.21 0.74
CA LYS A 51 4.95 -20.66 -0.56
C LYS A 51 6.08 -20.17 -1.46
N ASP A 52 7.14 -19.62 -0.88
CA ASP A 52 8.27 -19.04 -1.61
C ASP A 52 9.44 -20.03 -1.79
N VAL A 53 9.32 -21.27 -1.28
CA VAL A 53 10.34 -22.31 -1.42
C VAL A 53 10.38 -22.79 -2.86
N LYS A 54 11.59 -22.99 -3.40
CA LYS A 54 11.79 -23.52 -4.75
C LYS A 54 11.40 -24.98 -4.84
N THR A 55 10.64 -25.33 -5.86
CA THR A 55 10.25 -26.70 -6.15
C THR A 55 11.41 -27.50 -6.78
N LEU A 56 11.25 -28.80 -6.88
CA LEU A 56 12.12 -29.64 -7.68
C LEU A 56 11.45 -29.90 -9.04
N ASP A 57 12.25 -29.91 -10.11
CA ASP A 57 11.81 -30.34 -11.43
C ASP A 57 11.69 -31.88 -11.51
N SER A 58 11.27 -32.38 -12.66
CA SER A 58 11.11 -33.81 -12.90
C SER A 58 12.42 -34.60 -12.80
N THR A 59 13.57 -33.95 -12.84
CA THR A 59 14.90 -34.55 -12.70
C THR A 59 15.44 -34.50 -11.27
N GLY A 60 14.69 -33.92 -10.34
CA GLY A 60 15.09 -33.70 -8.95
C GLY A 60 16.02 -32.51 -8.72
N LYS A 61 16.23 -31.68 -9.74
CA LYS A 61 16.97 -30.42 -9.59
C LYS A 61 16.07 -29.31 -9.07
N VAL A 62 16.66 -28.36 -8.35
CA VAL A 62 15.94 -27.17 -7.86
C VAL A 62 15.47 -26.36 -9.06
N SER A 63 14.16 -26.17 -9.16
CA SER A 63 13.50 -25.37 -10.18
C SER A 63 13.67 -23.87 -9.88
N ASP A 64 13.53 -23.03 -10.90
CA ASP A 64 13.46 -21.58 -10.72
C ASP A 64 12.11 -21.12 -10.14
N LYS A 65 11.09 -21.99 -10.16
CA LYS A 65 9.75 -21.72 -9.66
C LYS A 65 9.62 -22.00 -8.17
N SER A 66 8.91 -21.13 -7.47
CA SER A 66 8.46 -21.40 -6.11
C SER A 66 7.27 -22.36 -6.09
N VAL A 67 6.94 -22.91 -4.91
CA VAL A 67 5.71 -23.71 -4.70
C VAL A 67 4.48 -22.93 -5.18
N LEU A 68 4.40 -21.63 -4.89
CA LEU A 68 3.30 -20.79 -5.29
C LEU A 68 3.20 -20.69 -6.81
N GLN A 69 4.32 -20.47 -7.51
CA GLN A 69 4.35 -20.38 -8.98
C GLN A 69 4.05 -21.72 -9.65
N ASP A 70 4.62 -22.80 -9.13
CA ASP A 70 4.50 -24.12 -9.74
C ASP A 70 3.11 -24.76 -9.53
N LYS A 71 2.53 -24.59 -8.34
CA LYS A 71 1.25 -25.22 -7.97
C LYS A 71 0.02 -24.36 -8.18
N LEU A 72 0.15 -23.02 -8.03
CA LEU A 72 -0.98 -22.09 -8.12
C LEU A 72 -0.85 -21.11 -9.29
N GLY A 73 0.24 -21.17 -10.07
CA GLY A 73 0.49 -20.24 -11.18
C GLY A 73 0.66 -18.79 -10.75
N SER A 74 0.87 -18.54 -9.46
CA SER A 74 0.95 -17.20 -8.90
C SER A 74 2.41 -16.73 -8.79
N THR A 75 2.69 -15.56 -9.32
CA THR A 75 4.02 -14.94 -9.29
C THR A 75 4.06 -13.87 -8.22
N LYS A 76 5.15 -13.84 -7.45
CA LYS A 76 5.42 -12.75 -6.49
C LYS A 76 6.28 -11.68 -7.15
N VAL A 77 5.92 -10.42 -6.92
CA VAL A 77 6.76 -9.26 -7.29
C VAL A 77 6.72 -8.23 -6.16
N THR A 78 7.79 -7.45 -6.04
CA THR A 78 7.85 -6.30 -5.15
C THR A 78 7.93 -5.05 -6.01
N GLY A 79 7.13 -4.04 -5.68
CA GLY A 79 7.13 -2.77 -6.40
C GLY A 79 6.43 -1.67 -5.64
N ILE A 80 6.28 -0.52 -6.28
CA ILE A 80 5.61 0.66 -5.74
C ILE A 80 4.34 0.88 -6.54
N ILE A 81 3.20 1.08 -5.88
CA ILE A 81 1.96 1.45 -6.56
C ILE A 81 2.11 2.91 -6.99
N ILE A 82 2.12 3.15 -8.31
CA ILE A 82 2.36 4.48 -8.88
C ILE A 82 1.14 5.09 -9.56
N SER A 83 0.12 4.31 -9.88
CA SER A 83 -1.08 4.82 -10.56
C SER A 83 -2.33 4.04 -10.16
N ASN A 84 -3.45 4.74 -10.14
CA ASN A 84 -4.81 4.22 -9.99
C ASN A 84 -5.76 5.03 -10.91
N ASP A 85 -7.08 4.81 -10.78
CA ASP A 85 -8.11 5.51 -11.55
C ASP A 85 -8.22 7.03 -11.24
N LYS A 86 -7.65 7.49 -10.14
CA LYS A 86 -7.73 8.89 -9.70
C LYS A 86 -6.46 9.68 -9.95
N THR A 87 -5.31 9.04 -9.76
CA THR A 87 -4.00 9.72 -9.81
C THR A 87 -2.88 8.81 -10.31
N SER A 88 -1.82 9.44 -10.80
CA SER A 88 -0.55 8.79 -11.09
C SER A 88 0.60 9.62 -10.54
N LEU A 89 1.64 8.97 -10.00
CA LEU A 89 2.83 9.67 -9.50
C LEU A 89 3.72 10.22 -10.63
N SER A 90 3.49 9.81 -11.86
CA SER A 90 4.26 10.25 -13.02
C SER A 90 3.58 11.39 -13.78
N SER A 91 2.26 11.32 -13.97
CA SER A 91 1.49 12.34 -14.69
C SER A 91 0.00 12.19 -14.41
N PRO A 92 -0.77 13.27 -14.26
CA PRO A 92 -2.21 13.22 -14.05
C PRO A 92 -2.97 12.59 -15.23
N ASP A 93 -2.37 12.57 -16.42
CA ASP A 93 -3.00 12.05 -17.64
C ASP A 93 -2.80 10.53 -17.83
N THR A 94 -1.99 9.89 -16.99
CA THR A 94 -1.65 8.46 -17.09
C THR A 94 -2.41 7.59 -16.08
N ARG A 95 -3.63 8.01 -15.71
CA ARG A 95 -4.50 7.24 -14.81
C ARG A 95 -4.93 5.92 -15.43
N THR A 96 -5.05 4.90 -14.59
CA THR A 96 -5.55 3.58 -15.00
C THR A 96 -7.08 3.55 -15.09
N ARG A 97 -7.63 2.43 -15.52
CA ARG A 97 -9.07 2.17 -15.43
C ARG A 97 -9.49 1.94 -13.99
N ASP A 98 -10.79 1.99 -13.72
CA ASP A 98 -11.36 1.88 -12.38
C ASP A 98 -10.95 0.60 -11.61
N ASN A 99 -10.75 -0.51 -12.31
CA ASN A 99 -10.35 -1.78 -11.72
C ASN A 99 -8.87 -2.12 -11.92
N GLU A 100 -8.01 -1.13 -12.13
CA GLU A 100 -6.59 -1.31 -12.42
C GLU A 100 -5.72 -0.46 -11.50
N ILE A 101 -4.50 -0.94 -11.28
CA ILE A 101 -3.40 -0.19 -10.67
C ILE A 101 -2.12 -0.41 -11.48
N GLU A 102 -1.21 0.56 -11.48
CA GLU A 102 0.13 0.37 -12.02
C GLU A 102 1.16 0.23 -10.91
N ILE A 103 2.08 -0.69 -11.15
CA ILE A 103 3.17 -1.00 -10.23
C ILE A 103 4.50 -0.76 -10.94
N LEU A 104 5.33 0.10 -10.35
CA LEU A 104 6.72 0.27 -10.70
C LEU A 104 7.55 -0.82 -10.01
N THR A 105 8.21 -1.64 -10.78
CA THR A 105 9.09 -2.70 -10.29
C THR A 105 10.51 -2.51 -10.84
N ARG A 106 11.46 -3.28 -10.32
CA ARG A 106 12.82 -3.31 -10.81
C ARG A 106 13.21 -4.72 -11.20
N GLU A 107 13.43 -4.93 -12.50
CA GLU A 107 13.83 -6.21 -13.07
C GLU A 107 15.15 -6.02 -13.82
N ASP A 108 16.15 -6.86 -13.56
CA ASP A 108 17.49 -6.79 -14.17
C ASP A 108 18.13 -5.39 -14.05
N GLY A 109 17.90 -4.72 -12.92
CA GLY A 109 18.41 -3.38 -12.64
C GLY A 109 17.66 -2.24 -13.35
N LYS A 110 16.65 -2.54 -14.18
CA LYS A 110 15.84 -1.55 -14.90
C LYS A 110 14.47 -1.41 -14.28
N GLU A 111 13.98 -0.19 -14.28
CA GLU A 111 12.60 0.09 -13.87
C GLU A 111 11.63 -0.32 -14.98
N LYS A 112 10.56 -0.99 -14.58
CA LYS A 112 9.46 -1.40 -15.45
C LYS A 112 8.14 -1.11 -14.76
N VAL A 113 7.16 -0.69 -15.55
CA VAL A 113 5.80 -0.44 -15.09
C VAL A 113 4.88 -1.50 -15.68
N TYR A 114 4.06 -2.08 -14.82
CA TYR A 114 3.07 -3.07 -15.21
C TYR A 114 1.71 -2.73 -14.65
N THR A 115 0.68 -2.92 -15.47
CA THR A 115 -0.72 -2.78 -15.08
C THR A 115 -1.26 -4.08 -14.52
N TYR A 116 -2.01 -3.99 -13.42
CA TYR A 116 -2.65 -5.11 -12.74
C TYR A 116 -4.14 -4.84 -12.58
N THR A 117 -4.96 -5.80 -12.99
CA THR A 117 -6.40 -5.80 -12.67
C THR A 117 -6.60 -6.20 -11.21
N ILE A 118 -7.39 -5.45 -10.48
CA ILE A 118 -7.68 -5.65 -9.07
C ILE A 118 -9.15 -6.00 -8.84
N SER A 119 -9.42 -6.88 -7.87
CA SER A 119 -10.76 -7.17 -7.36
C SER A 119 -11.05 -6.47 -6.03
N ASN A 120 -10.02 -6.01 -5.34
CA ASN A 120 -10.12 -5.31 -4.05
C ASN A 120 -9.73 -3.83 -4.22
N ASN A 121 -10.72 -2.96 -4.17
CA ASN A 121 -10.54 -1.51 -4.34
C ASN A 121 -9.67 -0.85 -3.24
N SER A 122 -9.46 -1.51 -2.09
CA SER A 122 -8.60 -0.96 -1.05
C SER A 122 -7.16 -0.73 -1.51
N TYR A 123 -6.68 -1.48 -2.51
CA TYR A 123 -5.33 -1.32 -3.06
C TYR A 123 -5.13 0.02 -3.77
N LYS A 124 -6.18 0.64 -4.28
CA LYS A 124 -6.14 1.98 -4.90
C LYS A 124 -5.62 3.06 -3.94
N ASN A 125 -5.93 2.90 -2.64
CA ASN A 125 -5.52 3.86 -1.61
C ASN A 125 -4.03 3.73 -1.23
N TRP A 126 -3.33 2.74 -1.81
CA TRP A 126 -1.92 2.47 -1.50
C TRP A 126 -0.94 3.12 -2.49
N ILE A 127 -1.37 4.17 -3.18
CA ILE A 127 -0.46 4.99 -4.02
C ILE A 127 0.74 5.43 -3.20
N GLY A 128 1.93 5.23 -3.75
CA GLY A 128 3.21 5.55 -3.14
C GLY A 128 3.74 4.51 -2.14
N TYR A 129 2.96 3.47 -1.80
CA TYR A 129 3.46 2.42 -0.93
C TYR A 129 4.26 1.38 -1.71
N GLN A 130 5.35 0.92 -1.11
CA GLN A 130 6.00 -0.31 -1.53
C GLN A 130 5.16 -1.51 -1.09
N VAL A 131 4.93 -2.45 -2.00
CA VAL A 131 4.10 -3.63 -1.76
C VAL A 131 4.81 -4.89 -2.24
N ASP A 132 4.57 -5.99 -1.51
CA ASP A 132 4.76 -7.34 -2.02
C ASP A 132 3.41 -7.79 -2.57
N LEU A 133 3.35 -8.14 -3.84
CA LEU A 133 2.13 -8.54 -4.52
C LEU A 133 2.26 -9.92 -5.15
N TYR A 134 1.14 -10.59 -5.26
CA TYR A 134 1.00 -11.90 -5.92
C TYR A 134 -0.03 -11.76 -7.03
N TYR A 135 0.33 -12.24 -8.22
CA TYR A 135 -0.54 -12.14 -9.39
C TYR A 135 -0.51 -13.43 -10.22
N THR A 136 -1.55 -13.61 -11.00
CA THR A 136 -1.65 -14.64 -12.05
C THR A 136 -1.72 -13.97 -13.41
N GLU A 137 -1.19 -14.60 -14.44
CA GLU A 137 -1.32 -14.14 -15.83
C GLU A 137 -2.41 -14.93 -16.53
N GLU A 138 -3.34 -14.22 -17.17
CA GLU A 138 -4.27 -14.85 -18.11
C GLU A 138 -3.53 -15.15 -19.41
N ARG A 139 -3.67 -16.38 -19.89
CA ARG A 139 -2.93 -16.88 -21.07
C ARG A 139 -3.26 -16.15 -22.37
N SER A 140 -4.44 -15.48 -22.46
CA SER A 140 -4.91 -14.87 -23.71
C SER A 140 -4.38 -13.46 -23.98
N ASP A 141 -4.15 -12.64 -22.93
CA ASP A 141 -3.99 -11.20 -23.12
C ASP A 141 -2.81 -10.57 -22.37
N ASN A 142 -1.92 -11.36 -21.78
CA ASN A 142 -0.89 -10.90 -20.83
C ASN A 142 -1.48 -10.07 -19.67
N ASN A 143 -2.78 -10.24 -19.41
CA ASN A 143 -3.46 -9.54 -18.33
C ASN A 143 -2.99 -10.09 -16.98
N ARG A 144 -2.49 -9.23 -16.14
CA ARG A 144 -2.03 -9.58 -14.78
C ARG A 144 -3.14 -9.33 -13.79
N ILE A 145 -3.65 -10.40 -13.20
CA ILE A 145 -4.70 -10.32 -12.17
C ILE A 145 -4.04 -10.36 -10.81
N LEU A 146 -4.19 -9.28 -10.05
CA LEU A 146 -3.71 -9.21 -8.68
C LEU A 146 -4.57 -10.08 -7.77
N THR A 147 -3.96 -11.11 -7.20
CA THR A 147 -4.64 -12.03 -6.27
C THR A 147 -4.51 -11.60 -4.82
N SER A 148 -3.37 -11.01 -4.46
CA SER A 148 -3.11 -10.52 -3.11
C SER A 148 -1.98 -9.50 -3.11
N ALA A 149 -2.05 -8.52 -2.21
CA ALA A 149 -0.96 -7.59 -1.94
C ALA A 149 -0.84 -7.33 -0.44
N SER A 150 0.36 -7.00 -0.01
CA SER A 150 0.64 -6.53 1.34
C SER A 150 1.61 -5.35 1.30
N LYS A 151 1.36 -4.34 2.13
CA LYS A 151 2.32 -3.24 2.30
C LYS A 151 3.62 -3.78 2.87
N LYS A 152 4.72 -3.39 2.26
CA LYS A 152 6.05 -3.64 2.78
C LYS A 152 6.46 -2.51 3.73
N ASN A 153 7.51 -2.71 4.52
CA ASN A 153 7.99 -1.76 5.52
C ASN A 153 8.34 -0.39 4.89
N THR A 154 7.33 0.41 4.62
CA THR A 154 7.46 1.81 4.26
C THR A 154 7.32 2.61 5.56
N LYS A 155 8.30 3.43 5.88
CA LYS A 155 8.19 4.32 7.03
C LYS A 155 7.10 5.34 6.74
N GLU A 156 6.06 5.32 7.56
CA GLU A 156 4.88 6.15 7.41
C GLU A 156 4.66 6.96 8.67
N ILE A 157 4.25 8.20 8.51
CA ILE A 157 3.73 9.04 9.58
C ILE A 157 2.55 9.84 9.08
N THR A 158 1.49 9.90 9.88
CA THR A 158 0.34 10.78 9.65
C THR A 158 0.31 11.84 10.74
N VAL A 159 0.16 13.10 10.33
CA VAL A 159 0.09 14.26 11.23
C VAL A 159 -1.22 14.99 10.95
N GLU A 160 -2.02 15.19 12.00
CA GLU A 160 -3.24 15.99 11.91
C GLU A 160 -2.89 17.48 11.75
N ALA A 161 -3.67 18.22 10.97
CA ALA A 161 -3.43 19.65 10.69
C ALA A 161 -3.28 20.49 11.96
N LYS A 162 -4.08 20.19 13.01
CA LYS A 162 -4.03 20.89 14.31
C LYS A 162 -2.71 20.76 15.05
N ASP A 163 -1.93 19.72 14.75
CA ASP A 163 -0.64 19.43 15.39
C ASP A 163 0.54 19.95 14.56
N ILE A 164 0.31 20.47 13.35
CA ILE A 164 1.33 21.03 12.47
C ILE A 164 1.63 22.48 12.88
N ILE A 165 2.91 22.82 12.95
CA ILE A 165 3.40 24.19 13.18
C ILE A 165 3.70 24.79 11.80
N ARG A 166 2.71 25.47 11.22
CA ARG A 166 2.78 25.95 9.83
C ARG A 166 3.87 27.00 9.65
N GLU A 167 3.96 27.97 10.54
CA GLU A 167 4.93 29.07 10.50
C GLU A 167 6.39 28.63 10.59
N ASP A 168 6.64 27.46 11.12
CA ASP A 168 7.97 26.88 11.25
C ASP A 168 8.26 25.77 10.23
N SER A 169 7.29 25.43 9.39
CA SER A 169 7.42 24.46 8.32
C SER A 169 7.95 25.12 7.06
N THR A 170 8.71 24.36 6.26
CA THR A 170 9.35 24.83 5.03
C THR A 170 9.16 23.79 3.93
N GLU A 171 9.55 24.10 2.69
CA GLU A 171 9.57 23.15 1.57
C GLU A 171 10.38 21.87 1.82
N SER A 172 11.35 21.91 2.76
CA SER A 172 12.24 20.79 3.11
C SER A 172 11.89 20.12 4.44
N SER A 173 10.94 20.67 5.20
CA SER A 173 10.60 20.11 6.52
C SER A 173 9.21 20.49 7.00
N ILE A 174 8.53 19.54 7.66
CA ILE A 174 7.29 19.80 8.39
C ILE A 174 7.57 19.69 9.88
N LYS A 175 7.29 20.77 10.63
CA LYS A 175 7.34 20.77 12.08
C LYS A 175 5.97 20.48 12.68
N TYR A 176 5.94 19.67 13.73
CA TYR A 176 4.69 19.26 14.38
C TYR A 176 4.89 18.90 15.84
N TYR A 177 3.82 18.87 16.60
CA TYR A 177 3.77 18.39 17.97
C TYR A 177 3.20 16.94 17.99
N PRO A 178 4.02 15.90 18.33
CA PRO A 178 3.51 14.52 18.41
C PRO A 178 2.57 14.29 19.58
N ASP A 179 2.81 14.98 20.70
CA ASP A 179 2.06 14.84 21.94
C ASP A 179 1.97 16.20 22.65
N SER A 180 0.78 16.63 23.06
CA SER A 180 0.50 17.72 24.00
C SER A 180 1.33 19.01 23.88
N LYS A 181 1.85 19.34 22.68
CA LYS A 181 2.53 20.61 22.36
C LYS A 181 3.80 20.97 23.17
N SER A 182 4.43 19.98 23.80
CA SER A 182 5.59 20.25 24.65
C SER A 182 6.95 20.17 23.92
N ASN A 183 7.08 19.32 22.92
CA ASN A 183 8.33 19.13 22.17
C ASN A 183 8.05 18.98 20.67
N ALA A 184 8.32 20.04 19.91
CA ALA A 184 8.21 20.01 18.47
C ALA A 184 9.21 19.03 17.86
N LYS A 185 8.76 18.27 16.85
CA LYS A 185 9.60 17.42 16.01
C LYS A 185 9.58 17.93 14.58
N SER A 186 10.62 17.58 13.83
CA SER A 186 10.74 17.92 12.42
C SER A 186 10.78 16.65 11.58
N LEU A 187 10.06 16.65 10.47
CA LEU A 187 10.04 15.61 9.46
C LEU A 187 10.72 16.14 8.22
N SER A 188 11.81 15.51 7.81
CA SER A 188 12.58 15.94 6.63
C SER A 188 11.87 15.52 5.34
N ILE A 189 11.71 16.44 4.42
CA ILE A 189 11.14 16.22 3.09
C ILE A 189 12.28 16.06 2.08
N SER A 190 12.18 15.04 1.24
CA SER A 190 13.14 14.82 0.15
C SER A 190 13.02 15.92 -0.91
N SER A 191 14.12 16.34 -1.52
CA SER A 191 14.09 17.24 -2.69
C SER A 191 13.39 16.62 -3.90
N GLU A 192 13.37 15.27 -3.96
CA GLU A 192 12.67 14.50 -5.01
C GLU A 192 11.30 13.99 -4.52
N ASN A 193 10.59 14.84 -3.78
CA ASN A 193 9.26 14.47 -3.29
C ASN A 193 8.19 14.60 -4.37
N VAL A 194 7.07 13.91 -4.13
CA VAL A 194 5.83 14.00 -4.92
C VAL A 194 4.66 14.24 -4.00
N VAL A 195 3.81 15.20 -4.34
CA VAL A 195 2.62 15.55 -3.56
C VAL A 195 1.36 15.01 -4.21
N ILE A 196 0.55 14.32 -3.42
CA ILE A 196 -0.82 13.93 -3.74
C ILE A 196 -1.75 14.78 -2.87
N TYR A 197 -2.50 15.67 -3.49
CA TYR A 197 -3.41 16.58 -2.82
C TYR A 197 -4.87 16.17 -3.10
N ASN A 198 -5.60 15.80 -2.07
CA ASN A 198 -6.97 15.29 -2.19
C ASN A 198 -7.10 14.21 -3.28
N ASP A 199 -6.30 13.15 -3.15
CA ASP A 199 -6.23 12.00 -4.07
C ASP A 199 -5.78 12.31 -5.50
N LYS A 200 -5.29 13.52 -5.79
CA LYS A 200 -4.78 13.88 -7.12
C LYS A 200 -3.33 14.31 -7.05
N LEU A 201 -2.56 13.98 -8.10
CA LEU A 201 -1.21 14.50 -8.24
C LEU A 201 -1.26 16.04 -8.26
N TYR A 202 -0.49 16.69 -7.39
CA TYR A 202 -0.35 18.13 -7.40
C TYR A 202 0.57 18.54 -8.54
N GLY A 203 0.12 19.45 -9.39
CA GLY A 203 0.86 19.86 -10.60
C GLY A 203 0.62 18.91 -11.79
N ASN A 204 1.33 19.13 -12.89
CA ASN A 204 1.14 18.43 -14.15
C ASN A 204 2.12 17.27 -14.38
N THR A 205 3.18 17.19 -13.59
CA THR A 205 4.21 16.15 -13.66
C THR A 205 4.79 15.91 -12.26
N ALA A 206 5.48 14.80 -12.07
CA ALA A 206 6.20 14.54 -10.82
C ALA A 206 7.21 15.65 -10.48
N ASP A 207 7.85 16.26 -11.48
CA ASP A 207 8.81 17.34 -11.27
C ASP A 207 8.18 18.65 -10.83
N SER A 208 6.93 18.93 -11.23
CA SER A 208 6.15 20.10 -10.80
C SER A 208 5.34 19.86 -9.52
N SER A 209 5.34 18.64 -9.01
CA SER A 209 4.57 18.17 -7.86
C SER A 209 5.38 18.25 -6.57
N LYS A 210 6.12 19.33 -6.35
CA LYS A 210 6.95 19.48 -5.15
C LYS A 210 6.16 20.07 -4.00
N PHE A 211 6.52 19.65 -2.79
CA PHE A 211 5.92 20.15 -1.57
C PHE A 211 6.33 21.61 -1.31
N ASP A 212 5.34 22.40 -0.91
CA ASP A 212 5.46 23.72 -0.36
C ASP A 212 4.68 23.78 0.96
N ALA A 213 5.19 24.54 1.94
CA ALA A 213 4.54 24.70 3.24
C ALA A 213 3.15 25.36 3.16
N ASP A 214 2.89 26.15 2.12
CA ASP A 214 1.58 26.74 1.87
C ASP A 214 0.49 25.70 1.54
N MET A 215 0.88 24.49 1.10
CA MET A 215 -0.04 23.37 0.85
C MET A 215 -0.55 22.71 2.13
N LEU A 216 0.05 22.99 3.29
CA LEU A 216 -0.35 22.37 4.55
C LEU A 216 -1.81 22.72 4.86
N PRO A 217 -2.64 21.74 5.21
CA PRO A 217 -4.06 21.96 5.42
C PRO A 217 -4.32 22.70 6.73
N VAL A 218 -5.36 23.53 6.75
CA VAL A 218 -5.88 24.12 8.00
C VAL A 218 -6.69 23.10 8.78
N VAL A 219 -7.50 22.33 8.06
CA VAL A 219 -8.28 21.21 8.58
C VAL A 219 -7.97 20.00 7.71
N GLY A 220 -7.64 18.88 8.34
CA GLY A 220 -7.28 17.66 7.63
C GLY A 220 -6.03 17.01 8.21
N LYS A 221 -5.28 16.32 7.36
CA LYS A 221 -4.07 15.61 7.76
C LYS A 221 -3.05 15.53 6.64
N VAL A 222 -1.82 15.27 7.01
CA VAL A 222 -0.72 15.01 6.09
C VAL A 222 -0.14 13.63 6.39
N THR A 223 -0.10 12.75 5.39
CA THR A 223 0.54 11.43 5.49
C THR A 223 1.81 11.44 4.65
N LEU A 224 2.93 11.12 5.29
CA LEU A 224 4.25 11.12 4.67
C LEU A 224 4.79 9.71 4.59
N LEU A 225 5.35 9.33 3.43
CA LEU A 225 5.93 8.03 3.18
C LEU A 225 7.40 8.19 2.79
N ASP A 226 8.30 7.44 3.47
CA ASP A 226 9.69 7.24 3.07
C ASP A 226 9.76 5.92 2.29
N VAL A 227 9.55 5.99 0.99
CA VAL A 227 9.51 4.84 0.08
C VAL A 227 10.91 4.38 -0.29
N LYS A 228 11.85 5.32 -0.38
CA LYS A 228 13.25 5.06 -0.73
C LYS A 228 14.09 4.58 0.46
N GLY A 229 13.56 4.70 1.69
CA GLY A 229 14.28 4.33 2.92
C GLY A 229 15.47 5.26 3.22
N SER A 230 15.42 6.50 2.72
CA SER A 230 16.51 7.48 2.87
C SER A 230 16.51 8.21 4.22
N GLY A 231 15.42 8.08 4.99
CA GLY A 231 15.16 8.85 6.20
C GLY A 231 14.47 10.19 5.96
N SER A 232 14.30 10.60 4.68
CA SER A 232 13.49 11.74 4.25
C SER A 232 12.25 11.25 3.50
N TYR A 233 11.14 11.93 3.68
CA TYR A 233 9.86 11.54 3.08
C TYR A 233 9.79 11.99 1.62
N ASP A 234 9.44 11.07 0.72
CA ASP A 234 9.43 11.29 -0.72
C ASP A 234 8.03 11.22 -1.35
N VAL A 235 7.01 10.72 -0.65
CA VAL A 235 5.61 10.85 -1.05
C VAL A 235 4.83 11.54 0.06
N ILE A 236 4.13 12.63 -0.28
CA ILE A 236 3.38 13.46 0.66
C ILE A 236 1.92 13.45 0.21
N LYS A 237 1.05 12.91 1.06
CA LYS A 237 -0.39 12.91 0.83
C LYS A 237 -1.03 13.95 1.73
N ILE A 238 -1.73 14.90 1.14
CA ILE A 238 -2.43 15.98 1.84
C ILE A 238 -3.92 15.77 1.66
N ASP A 239 -4.60 15.47 2.75
CA ASP A 239 -6.06 15.46 2.83
C ASP A 239 -6.50 16.78 3.48
N SER A 240 -6.98 17.69 2.66
CA SER A 240 -7.46 19.01 3.11
C SER A 240 -8.98 19.07 3.06
N TYR A 241 -9.58 19.49 4.15
CA TYR A 241 -11.03 19.59 4.27
C TYR A 241 -11.46 21.06 4.42
N GLU A 242 -12.57 21.39 3.80
CA GLU A 242 -13.33 22.59 4.15
C GLU A 242 -14.38 22.24 5.21
N VAL A 243 -14.55 23.14 6.17
CA VAL A 243 -15.60 23.03 7.17
C VAL A 243 -16.70 24.02 6.82
N PHE A 244 -17.93 23.54 6.71
CA PHE A 244 -19.09 24.40 6.57
C PHE A 244 -20.19 24.01 7.55
N PHE A 245 -20.99 25.00 7.91
CA PHE A 245 -22.17 24.80 8.70
C PHE A 245 -23.36 24.65 7.76
N ALA A 246 -23.81 23.42 7.56
CA ALA A 246 -24.93 23.14 6.69
C ALA A 246 -26.24 23.69 7.26
N SER A 247 -26.78 24.75 6.66
CA SER A 247 -28.09 25.30 7.01
C SER A 247 -29.23 24.62 6.21
N ALA A 248 -28.93 24.13 5.02
CA ALA A 248 -29.84 23.36 4.19
C ALA A 248 -29.05 22.43 3.26
N VAL A 249 -29.63 21.28 2.94
CA VAL A 249 -29.08 20.34 1.97
C VAL A 249 -30.18 20.04 0.94
N THR A 250 -29.86 20.30 -0.33
CA THR A 250 -30.75 19.98 -1.44
C THR A 250 -30.28 18.70 -2.12
N THR A 251 -31.08 17.66 -2.08
CA THR A 251 -30.69 16.35 -2.62
C THR A 251 -30.89 16.21 -4.13
N SER A 252 -31.65 17.10 -4.75
CA SER A 252 -31.89 17.11 -6.20
C SER A 252 -30.68 17.52 -7.02
N ASP A 253 -29.86 18.43 -6.49
CA ASP A 253 -28.66 18.96 -7.14
C ASP A 253 -27.41 18.87 -6.25
N TYR A 254 -27.51 18.21 -5.10
CA TYR A 254 -26.46 18.02 -4.12
C TYR A 254 -25.77 19.32 -3.69
N THR A 255 -26.58 20.34 -3.41
CA THR A 255 -26.10 21.65 -2.93
C THR A 255 -26.23 21.73 -1.43
N VAL A 256 -25.19 22.24 -0.77
CA VAL A 256 -25.16 22.52 0.66
C VAL A 256 -25.07 24.05 0.85
N SER A 257 -26.02 24.61 1.55
CA SER A 257 -25.99 26.04 1.91
C SER A 257 -25.21 26.22 3.21
N ASP A 258 -24.14 27.02 3.15
CA ASP A 258 -23.23 27.32 4.26
C ASP A 258 -23.50 28.69 4.86
N ARG A 259 -23.45 28.79 6.20
CA ARG A 259 -23.67 30.06 6.95
C ARG A 259 -22.49 30.44 7.87
N ILE A 260 -21.34 29.78 7.80
CA ILE A 260 -20.25 30.03 8.74
C ILE A 260 -19.69 31.45 8.65
N CYS A 261 -19.63 32.07 7.48
CA CYS A 261 -18.92 33.33 7.26
C CYS A 261 -19.82 34.54 7.11
N GLY A 262 -21.06 34.51 7.59
CA GLY A 262 -21.99 35.63 7.52
C GLY A 262 -22.71 35.77 6.18
N ASP A 263 -22.09 35.45 5.07
CA ASP A 263 -22.70 35.40 3.76
C ASP A 263 -23.05 33.96 3.40
N PRO A 264 -24.34 33.63 3.18
CA PRO A 264 -24.73 32.27 2.76
C PRO A 264 -24.10 31.98 1.40
N ARG A 265 -23.36 30.85 1.33
CA ARG A 265 -22.87 30.34 0.05
C ARG A 265 -23.41 28.94 -0.19
N ASP A 266 -23.71 28.64 -1.44
CA ASP A 266 -24.11 27.31 -1.84
C ASP A 266 -22.89 26.57 -2.39
N VAL A 267 -22.56 25.44 -1.76
CA VAL A 267 -21.48 24.55 -2.21
C VAL A 267 -22.10 23.39 -2.93
N LYS A 268 -21.84 23.28 -4.23
CA LYS A 268 -22.28 22.15 -5.04
C LYS A 268 -21.35 20.96 -4.83
N LEU A 269 -21.87 19.90 -4.27
CA LEU A 269 -21.13 18.67 -4.10
C LEU A 269 -21.06 17.91 -5.43
N ASN A 270 -19.88 17.55 -5.88
CA ASN A 270 -19.71 16.70 -7.05
C ASN A 270 -19.81 15.23 -6.63
N VAL A 271 -21.03 14.68 -6.65
CA VAL A 271 -21.28 13.27 -6.26
C VAL A 271 -20.72 12.25 -7.24
N ASN A 272 -20.30 12.66 -8.43
CA ASN A 272 -19.60 11.79 -9.37
C ASN A 272 -18.09 11.76 -9.11
N ASP A 273 -17.60 12.66 -8.26
CA ASP A 273 -16.23 12.64 -7.79
C ASP A 273 -16.17 11.80 -6.50
N SER A 274 -15.72 10.56 -6.61
CA SER A 274 -15.58 9.63 -5.47
C SER A 274 -14.58 10.12 -4.40
N SER A 275 -13.91 11.26 -4.61
CA SER A 275 -13.08 11.94 -3.63
C SER A 275 -13.87 12.90 -2.71
N ALA A 276 -15.13 13.22 -3.05
CA ALA A 276 -15.98 14.04 -2.19
C ALA A 276 -16.60 13.16 -1.08
N GLU A 277 -15.86 12.92 0.00
CA GLU A 277 -16.41 12.34 1.22
C GLU A 277 -17.09 13.42 2.06
N LEU A 278 -18.42 13.40 2.08
CA LEU A 278 -19.19 14.20 3.04
C LEU A 278 -19.18 13.46 4.39
N LYS A 279 -18.35 13.88 5.32
CA LYS A 279 -18.45 13.42 6.72
C LYS A 279 -19.42 14.32 7.47
N ILE A 280 -20.63 13.83 7.70
CA ILE A 280 -21.56 14.45 8.61
C ILE A 280 -21.19 13.96 10.00
N THR A 281 -20.68 14.85 10.84
CA THR A 281 -20.53 14.59 12.29
C THR A 281 -21.75 15.15 12.98
N ASP A 282 -22.55 14.29 13.59
CA ASP A 282 -23.55 14.70 14.58
C ASP A 282 -22.82 15.34 15.77
N THR A 283 -23.20 16.56 16.10
CA THR A 283 -22.80 17.26 17.33
C THR A 283 -23.69 16.87 18.49
#